data_3b8c85a073de2f57e818991d39a717ce
#
_entry.id   3b8c85a073de2f57e818991d39a717ce
#
_cell.length_a   1.000
_cell.length_b   1.000
_cell.length_c   1.000
_cell.angle_alpha   90.00
_cell.angle_beta   90.00
_cell.angle_gamma   90.00
#
_symmetry.space_group_name_H-M   'P 1'
#
loop_
_entity.id
_entity.type
_entity.pdbx_description
1 polymer ?
#
loop_
_entity_poly.entity_id
_entity_poly.type
_entity_poly.pdbx_seq_one_letter_code
_entity_poly.pdbx_strand_id
1 'polypeptide(L)'
;MWSRPELQALFALYGRMVIANHWRDYALGGEALEGRGGRASFHVFRHAAERPLYVIEKWTPPHGAPIYRIAGPVGQNLARHRELRHVLAWLQRQRIRLARTRRKS
;
A
#
# COMPACT_ATOMS: atom_id res chain seq x y z
N MET A 1 13.58 1.02 -2.62
CA MET A 1 12.97 1.62 -3.82
C MET A 1 12.03 0.63 -4.48
N TRP A 2 10.92 1.11 -5.00
CA TRP A 2 10.00 0.27 -5.77
C TRP A 2 10.61 -0.10 -7.11
N SER A 3 10.52 -1.35 -7.49
CA SER A 3 10.88 -1.78 -8.84
C SER A 3 9.80 -1.36 -9.83
N ARG A 4 10.11 -1.41 -11.12
CA ARG A 4 9.14 -1.07 -12.17
C ARG A 4 7.92 -1.99 -12.16
N PRO A 5 8.06 -3.33 -12.08
CA PRO A 5 6.89 -4.20 -11.95
C PRO A 5 6.08 -3.93 -10.69
N GLU A 6 6.72 -3.61 -9.58
CA GLU A 6 6.02 -3.26 -8.34
C GLU A 6 5.20 -1.99 -8.51
N LEU A 7 5.77 -0.95 -9.10
CA LEU A 7 5.03 0.29 -9.38
C LEU A 7 3.85 0.05 -10.31
N GLN A 8 4.02 -0.79 -11.33
CA GLN A 8 2.92 -1.15 -12.22
C GLN A 8 1.77 -1.81 -11.46
N ALA A 9 2.09 -2.73 -10.56
CA ALA A 9 1.07 -3.40 -9.74
C ALA A 9 0.37 -2.43 -8.80
N LEU A 10 1.13 -1.54 -8.16
CA LEU A 10 0.59 -0.51 -7.26
C LEU A 10 -0.34 0.44 -7.99
N PHE A 11 0.07 0.95 -9.14
CA PHE A 11 -0.76 1.88 -9.92
C PHE A 11 -1.96 1.20 -10.55
N ALA A 12 -1.87 -0.08 -10.90
CA ALA A 12 -3.01 -0.83 -11.40
C ALA A 12 -4.09 -0.95 -10.31
N LEU A 13 -3.70 -1.28 -9.08
CA LEU A 13 -4.63 -1.31 -7.96
C LEU A 13 -5.16 0.08 -7.65
N TYR A 14 -4.29 1.09 -7.63
CA TYR A 14 -4.68 2.47 -7.38
C TYR A 14 -5.77 2.92 -8.37
N GLY A 15 -5.59 2.66 -9.65
CA GLY A 15 -6.57 3.01 -10.68
C GLY A 15 -7.93 2.36 -10.43
N ARG A 16 -7.95 1.08 -10.09
CA ARG A 16 -9.20 0.37 -9.76
C ARG A 16 -9.89 0.99 -8.53
N MET A 17 -9.12 1.36 -7.52
CA MET A 17 -9.67 1.94 -6.30
C MET A 17 -10.17 3.37 -6.50
N VAL A 18 -9.55 4.12 -7.41
CA VAL A 18 -10.03 5.46 -7.80
C VAL A 18 -11.35 5.34 -8.56
N ILE A 19 -11.45 4.42 -9.52
CA ILE A 19 -12.69 4.17 -10.26
C ILE A 19 -13.82 3.77 -9.32
N ALA A 20 -13.51 2.95 -8.31
CA ALA A 20 -14.47 2.54 -7.30
C ALA A 20 -14.77 3.62 -6.25
N ASN A 21 -14.15 4.79 -6.35
CA ASN A 21 -14.33 5.93 -5.47
C ASN A 21 -13.87 5.66 -4.01
N HIS A 22 -12.89 4.79 -3.85
CA HIS A 22 -12.30 4.51 -2.53
C HIS A 22 -11.07 5.35 -2.24
N TRP A 23 -10.27 5.65 -3.25
CA TRP A 23 -9.03 6.41 -3.14
C TRP A 23 -9.08 7.61 -4.08
N ARG A 24 -8.42 8.72 -3.68
CA ARG A 24 -8.39 9.95 -4.48
C ARG A 24 -7.01 10.49 -4.77
N ASP A 25 -6.03 10.12 -3.96
CA ASP A 25 -4.69 10.66 -4.11
C ASP A 25 -3.67 9.68 -3.59
N TYR A 26 -2.42 9.86 -4.02
CA TYR A 26 -1.31 9.05 -3.56
C TYR A 26 -0.06 9.90 -3.40
N ALA A 27 0.90 9.41 -2.63
CA ALA A 27 2.22 9.99 -2.51
C ALA A 27 3.25 8.88 -2.40
N LEU A 28 4.40 9.09 -3.02
CA LEU A 28 5.53 8.19 -2.91
C LEU A 28 6.51 8.74 -1.89
N GLY A 29 7.05 7.85 -1.08
CA GLY A 29 8.08 8.20 -0.11
C GLY A 29 9.09 7.09 0.02
N GLY A 30 10.02 7.28 0.93
CA GLY A 30 11.03 6.28 1.23
C GLY A 30 12.42 6.86 1.34
N GLU A 31 13.33 6.01 1.74
CA GLU A 31 14.73 6.35 1.88
C GLU A 31 15.61 5.15 1.59
N ALA A 32 16.73 5.39 0.94
CA ALA A 32 17.79 4.41 0.76
C ALA A 32 18.81 4.63 1.87
N LEU A 33 19.06 3.60 2.67
CA LEU A 33 20.04 3.62 3.72
C LEU A 33 21.28 2.91 3.21
N GLU A 34 22.24 3.67 2.73
CA GLU A 34 23.44 3.15 2.10
C GLU A 34 24.10 2.06 2.96
N GLY A 35 24.27 0.86 2.39
CA GLY A 35 24.82 -0.29 3.09
C GLY A 35 23.94 -0.89 4.18
N ARG A 36 22.74 -0.32 4.43
CA ARG A 36 21.84 -0.75 5.50
C ARG A 36 20.45 -1.13 5.00
N GLY A 37 20.29 -1.25 3.67
CA GLY A 37 19.00 -1.50 3.06
C GLY A 37 18.25 -0.22 2.75
N GLY A 38 16.94 -0.30 2.69
CA GLY A 38 16.13 0.85 2.37
C GLY A 38 14.66 0.59 2.60
N ARG A 39 13.86 1.65 2.53
CA ARG A 39 12.43 1.59 2.66
C ARG A 39 11.79 2.43 1.56
N ALA A 40 10.75 1.88 0.94
CA ALA A 40 9.91 2.60 0.00
C ALA A 40 8.48 2.58 0.51
N SER A 41 7.73 3.62 0.23
CA SER A 41 6.35 3.70 0.67
C SER A 41 5.44 4.25 -0.44
N PHE A 42 4.19 3.79 -0.41
CA PHE A 42 3.13 4.23 -1.30
C PHE A 42 1.95 4.57 -0.42
N HIS A 43 1.68 5.85 -0.27
CA HIS A 43 0.61 6.37 0.59
C HIS A 43 -0.64 6.55 -0.26
N VAL A 44 -1.79 6.13 0.24
CA VAL A 44 -3.07 6.35 -0.44
C VAL A 44 -4.02 7.14 0.46
N PHE A 45 -4.70 8.10 -0.15
CA PHE A 45 -5.54 9.06 0.56
C PHE A 45 -6.96 9.03 0.01
N ARG A 46 -7.91 9.25 0.88
CA ARG A 46 -9.28 9.51 0.48
C ARG A 46 -9.49 11.00 0.19
N HIS A 47 -8.80 11.85 0.94
CA HIS A 47 -8.82 13.32 0.78
C HIS A 47 -7.41 13.86 0.92
N ALA A 48 -7.07 14.87 0.12
CA ALA A 48 -5.70 15.36 0.00
C ALA A 48 -5.12 15.97 1.29
N ALA A 49 -5.96 16.47 2.19
CA ALA A 49 -5.50 17.14 3.42
C ALA A 49 -5.54 16.22 4.65
N GLU A 50 -5.82 14.94 4.49
CA GLU A 50 -5.99 14.02 5.60
C GLU A 50 -4.78 13.09 5.76
N ARG A 51 -4.82 12.30 6.84
CA ARG A 51 -3.88 11.19 7.01
C ARG A 51 -4.11 10.15 5.94
N PRO A 52 -3.08 9.42 5.52
CA PRO A 52 -3.28 8.33 4.59
C PRO A 52 -4.23 7.27 5.15
N LEU A 53 -5.08 6.71 4.28
CA LEU A 53 -5.88 5.55 4.64
C LEU A 53 -5.00 4.35 4.89
N TYR A 54 -4.05 4.13 4.00
CA TYR A 54 -3.10 3.03 4.05
C TYR A 54 -1.74 3.52 3.58
N VAL A 55 -0.70 2.90 4.12
CA VAL A 55 0.66 3.07 3.63
C VAL A 55 1.17 1.68 3.28
N ILE A 56 1.45 1.48 1.99
CA ILE A 56 2.06 0.24 1.52
C ILE A 56 3.56 0.44 1.57
N GLU A 57 4.25 -0.39 2.34
CA GLU A 57 5.67 -0.25 2.59
C GLU A 57 6.44 -1.45 2.06
N LYS A 58 7.60 -1.18 1.50
CA LYS A 58 8.59 -2.19 1.13
C LYS A 58 9.84 -1.90 1.94
N TRP A 59 10.23 -2.86 2.75
CA TRP A 59 11.47 -2.76 3.49
C TRP A 59 12.46 -3.77 2.92
N THR A 60 13.61 -3.28 2.48
CA THR A 60 14.68 -4.11 1.94
C THR A 60 15.82 -4.11 2.97
N PRO A 61 16.09 -5.28 3.61
CA PRO A 61 17.19 -5.36 4.54
C PRO A 61 18.55 -5.28 3.81
N PRO A 62 19.66 -5.03 4.52
CA PRO A 62 20.98 -5.03 3.87
C PRO A 62 21.31 -6.34 3.18
N HIS A 63 20.85 -7.45 3.74
CA HIS A 63 21.03 -8.79 3.19
C HIS A 63 19.70 -9.52 3.27
N GLY A 64 19.28 -10.09 2.16
CA GLY A 64 18.04 -10.85 2.10
C GLY A 64 16.96 -10.21 1.27
N ALA A 65 15.80 -10.86 1.22
CA ALA A 65 14.68 -10.44 0.42
C ALA A 65 13.86 -9.34 1.10
N PRO A 66 13.17 -8.49 0.32
CA PRO A 66 12.31 -7.47 0.90
C PRO A 66 11.10 -8.05 1.60
N ILE A 67 10.53 -7.26 2.52
CA ILE A 67 9.29 -7.55 3.21
C ILE A 67 8.32 -6.41 2.90
N TYR A 68 7.07 -6.76 2.68
CA TYR A 68 6.00 -5.81 2.36
C TYR A 68 5.01 -5.74 3.51
N ARG A 69 4.52 -4.55 3.77
CA ARG A 69 3.64 -4.29 4.90
C ARG A 69 2.57 -3.28 4.49
N ILE A 70 1.39 -3.40 5.08
CA ILE A 70 0.38 -2.36 4.99
C ILE A 70 0.16 -1.81 6.40
N ALA A 71 0.34 -0.51 6.52
CA ALA A 71 0.05 0.23 7.74
C ALA A 71 -1.25 1.01 7.59
N GLY A 72 -1.99 1.12 8.67
CA GLY A 72 -3.21 1.94 8.72
C GLY A 72 -2.90 3.41 9.03
N PRO A 73 -3.97 4.22 9.22
CA PRO A 73 -3.82 5.67 9.39
C PRO A 73 -2.98 6.12 10.58
N VAL A 74 -2.89 5.30 11.60
CA VAL A 74 -2.09 5.60 12.80
C VAL A 74 -0.88 4.67 12.93
N GLY A 75 -0.45 4.08 11.82
CA GLY A 75 0.74 3.26 11.79
C GLY A 75 0.56 1.80 12.22
N GLN A 76 -0.68 1.38 12.52
CA GLN A 76 -0.94 0.01 12.91
C GLN A 76 -0.64 -0.98 11.79
N ASN A 77 -0.10 -2.13 12.16
CA ASN A 77 0.23 -3.18 11.20
C ASN A 77 -1.04 -3.95 10.80
N LEU A 78 -1.44 -3.83 9.55
CA LEU A 78 -2.68 -4.45 9.03
C LEU A 78 -2.39 -5.73 8.24
N ALA A 79 -1.28 -5.78 7.53
CA ALA A 79 -0.88 -6.95 6.76
C ALA A 79 0.63 -6.93 6.55
N ARG A 80 1.23 -8.12 6.45
CA ARG A 80 2.66 -8.27 6.24
C ARG A 80 2.93 -9.56 5.50
N HIS A 81 3.67 -9.47 4.38
CA HIS A 81 4.01 -10.63 3.56
C HIS A 81 5.36 -10.44 2.88
N ARG A 82 5.93 -11.54 2.41
CA ARG A 82 7.17 -11.51 1.64
C ARG A 82 6.95 -11.19 0.16
N GLU A 83 5.70 -11.21 -0.30
CA GLU A 83 5.35 -10.91 -1.68
C GLU A 83 4.34 -9.77 -1.73
N LEU A 84 4.63 -8.78 -2.58
CA LEU A 84 3.76 -7.61 -2.74
C LEU A 84 2.34 -8.02 -3.14
N ARG A 85 2.19 -9.01 -4.03
CA ARG A 85 0.86 -9.45 -4.48
C ARG A 85 -0.06 -9.86 -3.34
N HIS A 86 0.48 -10.39 -2.25
CA HIS A 86 -0.32 -10.82 -1.10
C HIS A 86 -0.86 -9.64 -0.30
N VAL A 87 -0.06 -8.58 -0.12
CA VAL A 87 -0.57 -7.39 0.58
C VAL A 87 -1.55 -6.62 -0.30
N LEU A 88 -1.32 -6.59 -1.63
CA LEU A 88 -2.28 -5.96 -2.55
C LEU A 88 -3.59 -6.74 -2.60
N ALA A 89 -3.55 -8.06 -2.53
CA ALA A 89 -4.75 -8.89 -2.44
C ALA A 89 -5.53 -8.60 -1.15
N TRP A 90 -4.83 -8.36 -0.04
CA TRP A 90 -5.47 -7.96 1.21
C TRP A 90 -6.26 -6.66 1.04
N LEU A 91 -5.69 -5.66 0.38
CA LEU A 91 -6.37 -4.40 0.09
C LEU A 91 -7.60 -4.60 -0.80
N GLN A 92 -7.48 -5.47 -1.80
CA GLN A 92 -8.59 -5.80 -2.69
C GLN A 92 -9.76 -6.42 -1.91
N ARG A 93 -9.45 -7.28 -0.94
CA ARG A 93 -10.48 -7.89 -0.07
C ARG A 93 -11.19 -6.85 0.79
N GLN A 94 -10.51 -5.82 1.26
CA GLN A 94 -11.14 -4.73 2.02
C GLN A 94 -12.17 -3.99 1.17
N ARG A 95 -11.88 -3.77 -0.11
CA ARG A 95 -12.82 -3.18 -1.06
C ARG A 95 -14.11 -4.01 -1.14
N ILE A 96 -14.00 -5.33 -1.26
CA ILE A 96 -15.15 -6.23 -1.34
C ILE A 96 -15.97 -6.15 -0.05
N ARG A 97 -15.33 -6.13 1.10
CA ARG A 97 -16.00 -6.03 2.40
C ARG A 97 -16.77 -4.71 2.53
N LEU A 98 -16.19 -3.59 2.11
CA LEU A 98 -16.86 -2.29 2.12
C LEU A 98 -18.09 -2.29 1.22
N ALA A 99 -18.00 -2.87 0.03
CA ALA A 99 -19.12 -2.96 -0.90
C ALA A 99 -20.26 -3.79 -0.30
N ARG A 100 -19.95 -4.91 0.36
CA ARG A 100 -20.94 -5.75 1.05
C ARG A 100 -21.63 -5.01 2.18
N THR A 101 -20.87 -4.27 2.99
CA THR A 101 -21.40 -3.48 4.08
C THR A 101 -22.38 -2.42 3.59
N ARG A 102 -22.06 -1.75 2.50
CA ARG A 102 -22.94 -0.75 1.89
C ARG A 102 -24.23 -1.34 1.38
N ARG A 103 -24.21 -2.58 0.86
CA ARG A 103 -25.41 -3.24 0.36
C ARG A 103 -26.38 -3.63 1.49
N LYS A 104 -25.86 -3.87 2.68
CA LYS A 104 -26.68 -4.26 3.84
C LYS A 104 -27.32 -3.08 4.54
N SER A 105 -26.81 -1.90 4.31
CA SER A 105 -27.39 -0.67 4.88
C SER A 105 -28.35 -0.01 3.86
#